data_e8a7b6c843684858c1b7b911cf008772
#
_entry.id   e8a7b6c843684858c1b7b911cf008772
#
_cell.length_a   1.000
_cell.length_b   1.000
_cell.length_c   1.000
_cell.angle_alpha   90.00
_cell.angle_beta   90.00
_cell.angle_gamma   90.00
#
_symmetry.space_group_name_H-M   'P 1'
#
loop_
_entity.id
_entity.type
_entity.pdbx_description
1 polymer ?
#
loop_
_entity_poly.entity_id
_entity_poly.type
_entity_poly.pdbx_seq_one_letter_code
_entity_poly.pdbx_strand_id
1 'polypeptide(L)'
;MNNISVGLIGFGTIGTGVAKLILTNGDLIASKVGVPITLKKIADLDITTDRGITLPEGMLTTNADEVLNDPEISVVIELIGGYEPAKSFVLRAIENGKHVVTANKALLALHGEEIYAAAGRKNVEVLFEAAVGGGIPVISAIRGNMAANNFSTVLGILNGTCNYILTRMTQEGADFADVLKTAQELGYAEADPTFDIEGIDTAHKIALLVSLCFGTRVTFNEIYTEGISSISSVDIAFARDFGYKIKLLAIGKRDGDRVEARVHPTMIPANYPLADVDGVFNAIRFTGDFVGPVMFYGRGAGMEPTASAVLGDIIDVARNMMAGIGRRCAPLGYLDGAIRTLTMKPIGEIESKYYLRFTAEDKPGVLARISGALGKHHISIESMIQKGRSTGESVPIVLMTHEARERDVRAALDEIDTFDIISEKSRLIRIEDNIE
;
A
#
# COMPACT_ATOMS: atom_id res chain seq x y z
N MET A 1 37.47 -7.67 -0.55
CA MET A 1 36.52 -7.88 -1.65
C MET A 1 36.71 -6.76 -2.65
N ASN A 2 36.97 -7.05 -3.92
CA ASN A 2 37.30 -6.02 -4.93
C ASN A 2 36.11 -5.61 -5.80
N ASN A 3 35.02 -6.35 -5.73
CA ASN A 3 33.80 -6.16 -6.48
C ASN A 3 32.64 -6.89 -5.84
N ILE A 4 31.42 -6.40 -5.99
CA ILE A 4 30.18 -7.09 -5.57
C ILE A 4 29.36 -7.39 -6.81
N SER A 5 29.23 -8.68 -7.13
CA SER A 5 28.47 -9.14 -8.28
C SER A 5 27.03 -9.38 -7.89
N VAL A 6 26.11 -8.81 -8.68
CA VAL A 6 24.66 -8.97 -8.51
C VAL A 6 24.06 -9.69 -9.72
N GLY A 7 23.03 -10.49 -9.47
CA GLY A 7 22.24 -11.16 -10.49
C GLY A 7 20.79 -10.69 -10.41
N LEU A 8 20.17 -10.47 -11.57
CA LEU A 8 18.79 -9.98 -11.68
C LEU A 8 17.90 -11.09 -12.25
N ILE A 9 16.75 -11.31 -11.63
CA ILE A 9 15.68 -12.18 -12.13
C ILE A 9 14.43 -11.32 -12.34
N GLY A 10 14.01 -11.18 -13.58
CA GLY A 10 12.97 -10.28 -14.04
C GLY A 10 13.53 -9.01 -14.70
N PHE A 11 13.41 -8.92 -16.03
CA PHE A 11 13.91 -7.82 -16.83
C PHE A 11 12.79 -7.00 -17.46
N GLY A 12 11.64 -6.92 -16.76
CA GLY A 12 10.54 -6.02 -17.10
C GLY A 12 10.90 -4.54 -16.83
N THR A 13 9.89 -3.69 -16.73
CA THR A 13 10.08 -2.23 -16.53
C THR A 13 11.05 -1.90 -15.38
N ILE A 14 10.85 -2.50 -14.21
CA ILE A 14 11.69 -2.19 -13.04
C ILE A 14 13.10 -2.77 -13.19
N GLY A 15 13.22 -4.01 -13.66
CA GLY A 15 14.52 -4.65 -13.90
C GLY A 15 15.37 -3.88 -14.92
N THR A 16 14.75 -3.36 -15.96
CA THR A 16 15.40 -2.46 -16.94
C THR A 16 15.91 -1.19 -16.25
N GLY A 17 15.09 -0.58 -15.39
CA GLY A 17 15.49 0.60 -14.61
C GLY A 17 16.68 0.34 -13.69
N VAL A 18 16.69 -0.82 -13.01
CA VAL A 18 17.82 -1.23 -12.15
C VAL A 18 19.11 -1.42 -12.97
N ALA A 19 19.03 -2.14 -14.09
CA ALA A 19 20.18 -2.34 -14.97
C ALA A 19 20.70 -1.01 -15.50
N LYS A 20 19.82 -0.14 -15.99
CA LYS A 20 20.18 1.21 -16.46
C LYS A 20 20.88 2.02 -15.35
N LEU A 21 20.34 2.01 -14.14
CA LEU A 21 20.89 2.79 -13.01
C LEU A 21 22.27 2.29 -12.60
N ILE A 22 22.49 0.96 -12.54
CA ILE A 22 23.81 0.39 -12.27
C ILE A 22 24.83 0.78 -13.34
N LEU A 23 24.45 0.67 -14.61
CA LEU A 23 25.33 0.98 -15.74
C LEU A 23 25.65 2.48 -15.85
N THR A 24 24.68 3.35 -15.56
CA THR A 24 24.85 4.80 -15.70
C THR A 24 25.58 5.43 -14.52
N ASN A 25 25.28 4.98 -13.28
CA ASN A 25 25.76 5.59 -12.06
C ASN A 25 26.84 4.74 -11.36
N GLY A 26 27.48 3.79 -12.04
CA GLY A 26 28.44 2.85 -11.48
C GLY A 26 29.56 3.51 -10.68
N ASP A 27 30.19 4.57 -11.21
CA ASP A 27 31.27 5.31 -10.52
C ASP A 27 30.77 6.02 -9.25
N LEU A 28 29.59 6.63 -9.31
CA LEU A 28 28.98 7.28 -8.13
C LEU A 28 28.68 6.23 -7.05
N ILE A 29 28.15 5.07 -7.44
CA ILE A 29 27.83 3.97 -6.53
C ILE A 29 29.12 3.45 -5.89
N ALA A 30 30.13 3.17 -6.69
CA ALA A 30 31.43 2.71 -6.23
C ALA A 30 32.08 3.70 -5.24
N SER A 31 31.97 5.00 -5.49
CA SER A 31 32.48 6.04 -4.58
C SER A 31 31.79 6.05 -3.20
N LYS A 32 30.53 5.58 -3.14
CA LYS A 32 29.72 5.53 -1.90
C LYS A 32 29.83 4.20 -1.15
N VAL A 33 30.15 3.13 -1.86
CA VAL A 33 30.28 1.76 -1.30
C VAL A 33 31.73 1.41 -0.99
N GLY A 34 32.68 1.95 -1.76
CA GLY A 34 34.10 1.66 -1.66
C GLY A 34 34.58 0.59 -2.66
N VAL A 35 33.65 -0.11 -3.33
CA VAL A 35 33.92 -1.08 -4.38
C VAL A 35 32.84 -1.00 -5.46
N PRO A 36 33.13 -1.41 -6.71
CA PRO A 36 32.12 -1.51 -7.77
C PRO A 36 31.02 -2.51 -7.44
N ILE A 37 29.79 -2.20 -7.86
CA ILE A 37 28.68 -3.15 -7.92
C ILE A 37 28.48 -3.48 -9.40
N THR A 38 28.62 -4.76 -9.75
CA THR A 38 28.56 -5.23 -11.16
C THR A 38 27.34 -6.12 -11.37
N LEU A 39 26.49 -5.75 -12.31
CA LEU A 39 25.43 -6.61 -12.81
C LEU A 39 26.06 -7.69 -13.71
N LYS A 40 26.07 -8.94 -13.21
CA LYS A 40 26.79 -10.05 -13.89
C LYS A 40 25.89 -10.81 -14.85
N LYS A 41 24.65 -11.07 -14.44
CA LYS A 41 23.71 -11.88 -15.22
C LYS A 41 22.28 -11.40 -14.99
N ILE A 42 21.47 -11.47 -16.03
CA ILE A 42 20.04 -11.13 -16.01
C ILE A 42 19.27 -12.32 -16.56
N ALA A 43 18.32 -12.84 -15.80
CA ALA A 43 17.42 -13.90 -16.21
C ALA A 43 16.01 -13.35 -16.45
N ASP A 44 15.47 -13.58 -17.64
CA ASP A 44 14.09 -13.26 -18.01
C ASP A 44 13.60 -14.23 -19.08
N LEU A 45 12.31 -14.49 -19.16
CA LEU A 45 11.73 -15.33 -20.22
C LEU A 45 11.78 -14.62 -21.56
N ASP A 46 11.68 -13.30 -21.58
CA ASP A 46 11.78 -12.46 -22.78
C ASP A 46 13.15 -11.75 -22.84
N ILE A 47 14.06 -12.33 -23.57
CA ILE A 47 15.41 -11.79 -23.83
C ILE A 47 15.54 -11.11 -25.20
N THR A 48 14.44 -10.96 -25.94
CA THR A 48 14.42 -10.47 -27.31
C THR A 48 13.88 -9.07 -27.48
N THR A 49 12.95 -8.67 -26.60
CA THR A 49 12.37 -7.31 -26.62
C THR A 49 13.46 -6.26 -26.34
N ASP A 50 13.61 -5.29 -27.23
CA ASP A 50 14.50 -4.14 -26.99
C ASP A 50 13.92 -3.26 -25.85
N ARG A 51 14.72 -3.09 -24.81
CA ARG A 51 14.37 -2.28 -23.63
C ARG A 51 15.10 -0.94 -23.59
N GLY A 52 15.73 -0.56 -24.71
CA GLY A 52 16.41 0.74 -24.85
C GLY A 52 17.70 0.87 -24.04
N ILE A 53 18.33 -0.25 -23.66
CA ILE A 53 19.66 -0.28 -23.04
C ILE A 53 20.55 -1.31 -23.72
N THR A 54 21.84 -0.96 -23.89
CA THR A 54 22.81 -1.88 -24.41
C THR A 54 23.46 -2.69 -23.31
N LEU A 55 23.34 -4.01 -23.38
CA LEU A 55 23.94 -4.94 -22.45
C LEU A 55 25.14 -5.67 -23.08
N PRO A 56 26.14 -6.05 -22.29
CA PRO A 56 27.21 -6.94 -22.73
C PRO A 56 26.66 -8.25 -23.31
N GLU A 57 27.34 -8.80 -24.29
CA GLU A 57 27.02 -10.10 -24.88
C GLU A 57 27.03 -11.20 -23.80
N GLY A 58 26.05 -12.07 -23.85
CA GLY A 58 25.92 -13.17 -22.88
C GLY A 58 25.43 -12.79 -21.48
N MET A 59 25.06 -11.52 -21.22
CA MET A 59 24.50 -11.11 -19.94
C MET A 59 23.05 -11.58 -19.75
N LEU A 60 22.25 -11.65 -20.82
CA LEU A 60 20.86 -12.13 -20.78
C LEU A 60 20.81 -13.66 -20.89
N THR A 61 19.92 -14.27 -20.14
CA THR A 61 19.61 -15.71 -20.19
C THR A 61 18.13 -15.96 -19.90
N THR A 62 17.58 -17.05 -20.42
CA THR A 62 16.25 -17.55 -20.04
C THR A 62 16.30 -18.50 -18.85
N ASN A 63 17.49 -18.85 -18.36
CA ASN A 63 17.70 -19.80 -17.30
C ASN A 63 18.06 -19.10 -15.98
N ALA A 64 17.11 -19.01 -15.05
CA ALA A 64 17.35 -18.43 -13.71
C ALA A 64 18.43 -19.17 -12.90
N ASP A 65 18.73 -20.43 -13.23
CA ASP A 65 19.77 -21.21 -12.57
C ASP A 65 21.17 -20.64 -12.79
N GLU A 66 21.40 -19.94 -13.91
CA GLU A 66 22.67 -19.24 -14.16
C GLU A 66 22.87 -18.03 -13.22
N VAL A 67 21.80 -17.49 -12.61
CA VAL A 67 21.86 -16.48 -11.57
C VAL A 67 21.98 -17.13 -10.20
N LEU A 68 21.09 -18.09 -9.92
CA LEU A 68 20.93 -18.69 -8.60
C LEU A 68 22.13 -19.53 -8.18
N ASN A 69 22.76 -20.24 -9.13
CA ASN A 69 23.85 -21.19 -8.84
C ASN A 69 25.26 -20.61 -9.11
N ASP A 70 25.37 -19.39 -9.66
CA ASP A 70 26.68 -18.76 -9.89
C ASP A 70 27.33 -18.38 -8.55
N PRO A 71 28.49 -18.97 -8.18
CA PRO A 71 29.11 -18.69 -6.89
C PRO A 71 29.70 -17.28 -6.77
N GLU A 72 29.88 -16.56 -7.87
CA GLU A 72 30.36 -15.17 -7.83
C GLU A 72 29.26 -14.16 -7.60
N ILE A 73 28.00 -14.53 -7.80
CA ILE A 73 26.83 -13.66 -7.50
C ILE A 73 26.55 -13.71 -6.01
N SER A 74 26.69 -12.59 -5.33
CA SER A 74 26.46 -12.44 -3.89
C SER A 74 25.07 -11.94 -3.55
N VAL A 75 24.44 -11.21 -4.45
CA VAL A 75 23.10 -10.61 -4.26
C VAL A 75 22.20 -10.98 -5.43
N VAL A 76 21.02 -11.50 -5.15
CA VAL A 76 19.96 -11.76 -6.13
C VAL A 76 18.87 -10.69 -6.00
N ILE A 77 18.54 -10.09 -7.13
CA ILE A 77 17.46 -9.10 -7.25
C ILE A 77 16.27 -9.82 -7.89
N GLU A 78 15.16 -9.96 -7.16
CA GLU A 78 13.92 -10.59 -7.66
C GLU A 78 12.88 -9.50 -8.01
N LEU A 79 12.52 -9.44 -9.31
CA LEU A 79 11.57 -8.45 -9.86
C LEU A 79 10.58 -9.09 -10.86
N ILE A 80 10.29 -10.38 -10.73
CA ILE A 80 9.33 -11.06 -11.62
C ILE A 80 7.88 -10.91 -11.16
N GLY A 81 7.66 -10.65 -9.86
CA GLY A 81 6.32 -10.55 -9.29
C GLY A 81 5.61 -11.90 -9.15
N GLY A 82 4.36 -11.88 -8.64
CA GLY A 82 3.59 -13.09 -8.37
C GLY A 82 4.12 -13.90 -7.18
N TYR A 83 3.64 -15.13 -7.04
CA TYR A 83 4.04 -16.01 -5.92
C TYR A 83 5.05 -17.06 -6.35
N GLU A 84 4.74 -17.80 -7.41
CA GLU A 84 5.64 -18.79 -8.01
C GLU A 84 5.93 -18.40 -9.48
N PRO A 85 7.18 -18.55 -9.93
CA PRO A 85 8.32 -19.18 -9.27
C PRO A 85 9.13 -18.24 -8.34
N ALA A 86 8.67 -17.01 -8.06
CA ALA A 86 9.42 -16.03 -7.27
C ALA A 86 9.82 -16.57 -5.88
N LYS A 87 8.87 -17.20 -5.16
CA LYS A 87 9.15 -17.84 -3.86
C LYS A 87 10.26 -18.86 -3.94
N SER A 88 10.15 -19.79 -4.89
CA SER A 88 11.15 -20.84 -5.10
C SER A 88 12.53 -20.25 -5.40
N PHE A 89 12.61 -19.19 -6.21
CA PHE A 89 13.88 -18.55 -6.55
C PHE A 89 14.48 -17.79 -5.36
N VAL A 90 13.67 -17.06 -4.59
CA VAL A 90 14.12 -16.37 -3.38
C VAL A 90 14.65 -17.35 -2.35
N LEU A 91 13.93 -18.45 -2.06
CA LEU A 91 14.38 -19.47 -1.11
C LEU A 91 15.67 -20.16 -1.56
N ARG A 92 15.80 -20.48 -2.85
CA ARG A 92 17.05 -21.07 -3.40
C ARG A 92 18.22 -20.09 -3.33
N ALA A 93 18.00 -18.80 -3.63
CA ALA A 93 19.06 -17.79 -3.45
C ALA A 93 19.56 -17.77 -2.00
N ILE A 94 18.62 -17.74 -1.04
CA ILE A 94 18.94 -17.78 0.40
C ILE A 94 19.68 -19.06 0.77
N GLU A 95 19.22 -20.24 0.33
CA GLU A 95 19.88 -21.53 0.60
C GLU A 95 21.31 -21.58 0.04
N ASN A 96 21.57 -20.91 -1.09
CA ASN A 96 22.90 -20.75 -1.67
C ASN A 96 23.74 -19.65 -0.99
N GLY A 97 23.27 -19.08 0.13
CA GLY A 97 23.99 -18.06 0.90
C GLY A 97 24.01 -16.68 0.25
N LYS A 98 23.09 -16.39 -0.68
CA LYS A 98 23.01 -15.11 -1.36
C LYS A 98 22.04 -14.17 -0.64
N HIS A 99 22.40 -12.90 -0.58
CA HIS A 99 21.46 -11.84 -0.15
C HIS A 99 20.37 -11.66 -1.20
N VAL A 100 19.19 -11.21 -0.78
CA VAL A 100 18.05 -10.98 -1.67
C VAL A 100 17.54 -9.55 -1.54
N VAL A 101 17.26 -8.93 -2.69
CA VAL A 101 16.53 -7.67 -2.77
C VAL A 101 15.30 -7.90 -3.65
N THR A 102 14.12 -7.54 -3.16
CA THR A 102 12.87 -7.77 -3.90
C THR A 102 11.91 -6.59 -3.80
N ALA A 103 11.11 -6.36 -4.83
CA ALA A 103 9.96 -5.44 -4.81
C ALA A 103 8.61 -6.19 -4.68
N ASN A 104 8.63 -7.51 -4.47
CA ASN A 104 7.46 -8.36 -4.54
C ASN A 104 6.65 -8.35 -3.23
N LYS A 105 5.84 -7.31 -3.07
CA LYS A 105 4.98 -7.13 -1.90
C LYS A 105 4.01 -8.28 -1.67
N ALA A 106 3.45 -8.86 -2.75
CA ALA A 106 2.50 -9.95 -2.66
C ALA A 106 3.14 -11.22 -2.09
N LEU A 107 4.34 -11.54 -2.55
CA LEU A 107 5.14 -12.66 -2.03
C LEU A 107 5.42 -12.48 -0.53
N LEU A 108 5.87 -11.29 -0.13
CA LEU A 108 6.22 -11.03 1.27
C LEU A 108 5.00 -10.96 2.20
N ALA A 109 3.86 -10.45 1.71
CA ALA A 109 2.63 -10.37 2.50
C ALA A 109 2.01 -11.76 2.80
N LEU A 110 2.30 -12.78 1.97
CA LEU A 110 1.78 -14.14 2.16
C LEU A 110 2.84 -15.12 2.67
N HIS A 111 4.08 -15.01 2.21
CA HIS A 111 5.14 -15.98 2.46
C HIS A 111 6.36 -15.38 3.19
N GLY A 112 6.25 -14.13 3.67
CA GLY A 112 7.36 -13.42 4.31
C GLY A 112 7.94 -14.19 5.49
N GLU A 113 7.11 -14.85 6.31
CA GLU A 113 7.57 -15.61 7.47
C GLU A 113 8.58 -16.70 7.09
N GLU A 114 8.25 -17.51 6.09
CA GLU A 114 9.13 -18.59 5.61
C GLU A 114 10.44 -18.04 5.06
N ILE A 115 10.35 -16.96 4.27
CA ILE A 115 11.50 -16.28 3.65
C ILE A 115 12.40 -15.67 4.73
N TYR A 116 11.82 -14.97 5.71
CA TYR A 116 12.58 -14.32 6.78
C TYR A 116 13.25 -15.33 7.70
N ALA A 117 12.57 -16.46 8.01
CA ALA A 117 13.15 -17.55 8.78
C ALA A 117 14.31 -18.22 8.04
N ALA A 118 14.18 -18.44 6.72
CA ALA A 118 15.28 -18.99 5.91
C ALA A 118 16.48 -18.04 5.90
N ALA A 119 16.25 -16.73 5.69
CA ALA A 119 17.30 -15.71 5.72
C ALA A 119 18.02 -15.65 7.08
N GLY A 120 17.26 -15.79 8.18
CA GLY A 120 17.83 -15.86 9.53
C GLY A 120 18.76 -17.05 9.71
N ARG A 121 18.35 -18.25 9.27
CA ARG A 121 19.18 -19.46 9.36
C ARG A 121 20.49 -19.36 8.57
N LYS A 122 20.45 -18.68 7.41
CA LYS A 122 21.61 -18.53 6.51
C LYS A 122 22.42 -17.27 6.78
N ASN A 123 21.98 -16.42 7.70
CA ASN A 123 22.63 -15.14 8.02
C ASN A 123 22.82 -14.24 6.79
N VAL A 124 21.79 -14.15 5.94
CA VAL A 124 21.74 -13.27 4.77
C VAL A 124 20.64 -12.22 4.90
N GLU A 125 20.83 -11.07 4.25
CA GLU A 125 19.81 -10.02 4.19
C GLU A 125 18.71 -10.37 3.19
N VAL A 126 17.48 -9.99 3.54
CA VAL A 126 16.34 -9.85 2.63
C VAL A 126 15.82 -8.43 2.79
N LEU A 127 16.03 -7.59 1.77
CA LEU A 127 15.62 -6.19 1.75
C LEU A 127 14.54 -5.99 0.71
N PHE A 128 13.63 -5.04 0.99
CA PHE A 128 12.42 -4.88 0.17
C PHE A 128 11.85 -3.46 0.20
N GLU A 129 12.72 -2.43 0.23
CA GLU A 129 12.28 -1.02 0.23
C GLU A 129 11.30 -0.73 -0.90
N ALA A 130 11.58 -1.25 -2.08
CA ALA A 130 10.74 -1.06 -3.27
C ALA A 130 9.36 -1.74 -3.20
N ALA A 131 9.10 -2.60 -2.23
CA ALA A 131 7.82 -3.28 -2.07
C ALA A 131 6.70 -2.34 -1.57
N VAL A 132 7.04 -1.25 -0.88
CA VAL A 132 6.07 -0.29 -0.34
C VAL A 132 6.49 1.14 -0.66
N GLY A 133 5.60 1.89 -1.32
CA GLY A 133 5.84 3.31 -1.59
C GLY A 133 6.85 3.59 -2.71
N GLY A 134 7.26 2.59 -3.48
CA GLY A 134 8.15 2.76 -4.65
C GLY A 134 9.46 3.45 -4.28
N GLY A 135 9.61 4.71 -4.68
CA GLY A 135 10.82 5.51 -4.38
C GLY A 135 10.84 6.17 -3.00
N ILE A 136 9.82 5.98 -2.16
CA ILE A 136 9.73 6.57 -0.83
C ILE A 136 10.49 5.70 0.18
N PRO A 137 11.54 6.21 0.86
CA PRO A 137 12.40 5.40 1.74
C PRO A 137 11.75 5.18 3.12
N VAL A 138 10.67 4.41 3.16
CA VAL A 138 9.84 4.24 4.34
C VAL A 138 10.27 3.05 5.22
N ILE A 139 10.63 1.92 4.60
CA ILE A 139 11.03 0.71 5.33
C ILE A 139 12.36 0.93 6.03
N SER A 140 13.33 1.49 5.32
CA SER A 140 14.65 1.84 5.88
C SER A 140 14.54 2.87 7.01
N ALA A 141 13.64 3.85 6.89
CA ALA A 141 13.39 4.83 7.95
C ALA A 141 12.81 4.17 9.22
N ILE A 142 11.82 3.28 9.10
CA ILE A 142 11.23 2.55 10.24
C ILE A 142 12.29 1.64 10.90
N ARG A 143 13.01 0.86 10.10
CA ARG A 143 14.04 -0.08 10.60
C ARG A 143 15.29 0.59 11.15
N GLY A 144 15.56 1.80 10.75
CA GLY A 144 16.75 2.57 11.10
C GLY A 144 16.46 3.74 12.05
N ASN A 145 16.30 4.91 11.50
CA ASN A 145 16.26 6.16 12.28
C ASN A 145 15.06 6.28 13.22
N MET A 146 13.95 5.59 12.94
CA MET A 146 12.74 5.59 13.77
C MET A 146 12.61 4.32 14.64
N ALA A 147 13.58 3.42 14.63
CA ALA A 147 13.52 2.12 15.32
C ALA A 147 13.34 2.21 16.85
N ALA A 148 13.63 3.37 17.47
CA ALA A 148 13.46 3.58 18.90
C ALA A 148 12.02 3.95 19.33
N ASN A 149 11.09 4.09 18.36
CA ASN A 149 9.71 4.52 18.63
C ASN A 149 8.72 3.36 18.68
N ASN A 150 7.74 3.47 19.57
CA ASN A 150 6.54 2.68 19.50
C ASN A 150 5.54 3.40 18.59
N PHE A 151 5.19 2.78 17.48
CA PHE A 151 4.20 3.34 16.58
C PHE A 151 2.78 2.98 17.06
N SER A 152 1.90 3.99 17.06
CA SER A 152 0.47 3.82 17.36
C SER A 152 -0.38 3.76 16.08
N THR A 153 0.06 4.47 15.04
CA THR A 153 -0.74 4.63 13.82
C THR A 153 0.15 4.67 12.59
N VAL A 154 -0.31 4.03 11.52
CA VAL A 154 0.19 4.18 10.16
C VAL A 154 -0.99 4.44 9.22
N LEU A 155 -0.93 5.52 8.46
CA LEU A 155 -1.92 5.91 7.45
C LEU A 155 -1.21 6.06 6.11
N GLY A 156 -1.80 5.54 5.03
CA GLY A 156 -1.14 5.61 3.74
C GLY A 156 -2.10 5.80 2.57
N ILE A 157 -1.70 6.68 1.65
CA ILE A 157 -2.16 6.69 0.26
C ILE A 157 -1.12 5.91 -0.52
N LEU A 158 -1.38 4.62 -0.78
CA LEU A 158 -0.39 3.67 -1.25
C LEU A 158 -0.61 3.20 -2.69
N ASN A 159 -1.70 3.65 -3.34
CA ASN A 159 -2.00 3.30 -4.73
C ASN A 159 -2.18 4.58 -5.56
N GLY A 160 -1.29 4.77 -6.54
CA GLY A 160 -1.27 5.95 -7.40
C GLY A 160 -2.45 6.01 -8.35
N THR A 161 -2.92 4.88 -8.88
CA THR A 161 -4.07 4.77 -9.79
C THR A 161 -5.34 5.24 -9.10
N CYS A 162 -5.65 4.70 -7.92
CA CYS A 162 -6.81 5.12 -7.13
C CYS A 162 -6.73 6.58 -6.73
N ASN A 163 -5.56 7.04 -6.30
CA ASN A 163 -5.39 8.45 -5.92
C ASN A 163 -5.58 9.39 -7.11
N TYR A 164 -5.07 9.02 -8.31
CA TYR A 164 -5.31 9.76 -9.54
C TYR A 164 -6.81 9.85 -9.86
N ILE A 165 -7.52 8.72 -9.82
CA ILE A 165 -8.95 8.66 -10.11
C ILE A 165 -9.73 9.57 -9.15
N LEU A 166 -9.55 9.41 -7.84
CA LEU A 166 -10.25 10.21 -6.84
C LEU A 166 -9.88 11.70 -6.91
N THR A 167 -8.63 12.02 -7.27
CA THR A 167 -8.20 13.41 -7.49
C THR A 167 -8.94 14.05 -8.65
N ARG A 168 -9.02 13.37 -9.80
CA ARG A 168 -9.71 13.89 -11.00
C ARG A 168 -11.23 14.03 -10.76
N MET A 169 -11.86 13.01 -10.14
CA MET A 169 -13.25 13.09 -9.73
C MET A 169 -13.52 14.30 -8.81
N THR A 170 -12.60 14.58 -7.88
CA THR A 170 -12.71 15.70 -6.93
C THR A 170 -12.54 17.06 -7.62
N GLN A 171 -11.57 17.19 -8.52
CA GLN A 171 -11.22 18.46 -9.16
C GLN A 171 -12.16 18.82 -10.31
N GLU A 172 -12.64 17.83 -11.07
CA GLU A 172 -13.42 18.02 -12.30
C GLU A 172 -14.90 17.69 -12.14
N GLY A 173 -15.30 17.02 -11.05
CA GLY A 173 -16.66 16.53 -10.86
C GLY A 173 -17.03 15.39 -11.84
N ALA A 174 -16.04 14.75 -12.44
CA ALA A 174 -16.22 13.68 -13.41
C ALA A 174 -16.64 12.37 -12.73
N ASP A 175 -17.33 11.51 -13.47
CA ASP A 175 -17.73 10.20 -12.97
C ASP A 175 -16.58 9.18 -13.01
N PHE A 176 -16.65 8.20 -12.12
CA PHE A 176 -15.62 7.16 -11.94
C PHE A 176 -15.25 6.44 -13.27
N ALA A 177 -16.25 6.05 -14.06
CA ALA A 177 -16.03 5.30 -15.30
C ALA A 177 -15.24 6.10 -16.34
N ASP A 178 -15.53 7.40 -16.49
CA ASP A 178 -14.85 8.28 -17.45
C ASP A 178 -13.39 8.53 -17.03
N VAL A 179 -13.19 8.76 -15.74
CA VAL A 179 -11.84 8.97 -15.20
C VAL A 179 -10.99 7.68 -15.27
N LEU A 180 -11.58 6.52 -14.98
CA LEU A 180 -10.90 5.23 -15.12
C LEU A 180 -10.44 5.00 -16.56
N LYS A 181 -11.31 5.25 -17.54
CA LYS A 181 -10.96 5.16 -18.96
C LYS A 181 -9.78 6.07 -19.31
N THR A 182 -9.80 7.32 -18.85
CA THR A 182 -8.68 8.25 -19.05
C THR A 182 -7.40 7.75 -18.38
N ALA A 183 -7.49 7.16 -17.18
CA ALA A 183 -6.34 6.56 -16.49
C ALA A 183 -5.72 5.40 -17.29
N GLN A 184 -6.55 4.58 -17.94
CA GLN A 184 -6.10 3.51 -18.84
C GLN A 184 -5.41 4.04 -20.09
N GLU A 185 -5.99 5.06 -20.74
CA GLU A 185 -5.40 5.71 -21.91
C GLU A 185 -4.04 6.36 -21.61
N LEU A 186 -3.85 6.88 -20.39
CA LEU A 186 -2.58 7.46 -19.93
C LEU A 186 -1.59 6.42 -19.38
N GLY A 187 -1.97 5.14 -19.31
CA GLY A 187 -1.13 4.07 -18.77
C GLY A 187 -0.98 4.07 -17.24
N TYR A 188 -1.86 4.79 -16.51
CA TYR A 188 -1.90 4.75 -15.05
C TYR A 188 -2.73 3.59 -14.51
N ALA A 189 -3.63 3.03 -15.30
CA ALA A 189 -4.39 1.82 -15.02
C ALA A 189 -4.18 0.80 -16.13
N GLU A 190 -4.11 -0.47 -15.75
CA GLU A 190 -4.06 -1.60 -16.69
C GLU A 190 -5.43 -1.86 -17.32
N ALA A 191 -5.49 -2.73 -18.33
CA ALA A 191 -6.75 -3.16 -18.96
C ALA A 191 -7.68 -3.82 -17.95
N ASP A 192 -7.15 -4.63 -17.04
CA ASP A 192 -7.85 -5.10 -15.84
C ASP A 192 -7.33 -4.34 -14.61
N PRO A 193 -8.02 -3.29 -14.17
CA PRO A 193 -7.59 -2.45 -13.07
C PRO A 193 -7.97 -3.00 -11.68
N THR A 194 -8.62 -4.17 -11.60
CA THR A 194 -9.23 -4.73 -10.38
C THR A 194 -8.25 -4.74 -9.19
N PHE A 195 -7.01 -5.11 -9.45
CA PHE A 195 -5.98 -5.17 -8.40
C PHE A 195 -5.73 -3.81 -7.71
N ASP A 196 -5.85 -2.72 -8.46
CA ASP A 196 -5.73 -1.37 -7.95
C ASP A 196 -7.05 -0.87 -7.36
N ILE A 197 -8.12 -0.83 -8.17
CA ILE A 197 -9.37 -0.14 -7.81
C ILE A 197 -10.13 -0.82 -6.68
N GLU A 198 -9.95 -2.12 -6.47
CA GLU A 198 -10.53 -2.86 -5.34
C GLU A 198 -9.63 -2.87 -4.10
N GLY A 199 -8.50 -2.14 -4.12
CA GLY A 199 -7.63 -1.92 -2.97
C GLY A 199 -6.69 -3.07 -2.62
N ILE A 200 -6.58 -4.10 -3.44
CA ILE A 200 -5.77 -5.31 -3.19
C ILE A 200 -4.28 -4.96 -3.11
N ASP A 201 -3.77 -4.15 -4.05
CA ASP A 201 -2.41 -3.62 -4.02
C ASP A 201 -2.10 -2.90 -2.70
N THR A 202 -3.03 -2.05 -2.27
CA THR A 202 -2.93 -1.29 -1.03
C THR A 202 -2.92 -2.19 0.20
N ALA A 203 -3.73 -3.26 0.18
CA ALA A 203 -3.79 -4.23 1.29
C ALA A 203 -2.49 -5.03 1.45
N HIS A 204 -1.84 -5.44 0.37
CA HIS A 204 -0.51 -6.07 0.45
C HIS A 204 0.53 -5.13 1.10
N LYS A 205 0.50 -3.84 0.74
CA LYS A 205 1.45 -2.85 1.27
C LYS A 205 1.20 -2.56 2.75
N ILE A 206 -0.06 -2.42 3.19
CA ILE A 206 -0.34 -2.15 4.61
C ILE A 206 -0.05 -3.36 5.49
N ALA A 207 -0.16 -4.60 4.99
CA ALA A 207 0.25 -5.79 5.74
C ALA A 207 1.73 -5.70 6.15
N LEU A 208 2.59 -5.29 5.22
CA LEU A 208 4.02 -5.11 5.50
C LEU A 208 4.27 -3.95 6.46
N LEU A 209 3.61 -2.80 6.26
CA LEU A 209 3.78 -1.64 7.14
C LEU A 209 3.32 -1.90 8.57
N VAL A 210 2.17 -2.55 8.76
CA VAL A 210 1.67 -2.92 10.08
C VAL A 210 2.62 -3.91 10.77
N SER A 211 3.13 -4.87 10.02
CA SER A 211 4.10 -5.84 10.55
C SER A 211 5.39 -5.17 11.01
N LEU A 212 5.90 -4.22 10.21
CA LEU A 212 7.09 -3.42 10.54
C LEU A 212 6.87 -2.48 11.73
N CYS A 213 5.74 -1.75 11.75
CA CYS A 213 5.50 -0.75 12.78
C CYS A 213 5.16 -1.35 14.14
N PHE A 214 4.39 -2.44 14.16
CA PHE A 214 3.83 -2.97 15.41
C PHE A 214 4.51 -4.23 15.92
N GLY A 215 5.50 -4.75 15.19
CA GLY A 215 6.24 -5.96 15.57
C GLY A 215 5.34 -7.19 15.66
N THR A 216 4.41 -7.31 14.75
CA THR A 216 3.48 -8.44 14.65
C THR A 216 3.49 -9.01 13.24
N ARG A 217 2.91 -10.18 13.04
CA ARG A 217 2.71 -10.75 11.72
C ARG A 217 1.28 -10.52 11.30
N VAL A 218 1.10 -9.85 10.17
CA VAL A 218 -0.20 -9.64 9.54
C VAL A 218 -0.13 -10.16 8.12
N THR A 219 -1.08 -11.01 7.76
CA THR A 219 -1.22 -11.52 6.40
C THR A 219 -2.29 -10.72 5.64
N PHE A 220 -2.20 -10.73 4.31
CA PHE A 220 -3.19 -10.08 3.45
C PHE A 220 -4.63 -10.50 3.76
N ASN A 221 -4.86 -11.78 4.05
CA ASN A 221 -6.20 -12.32 4.31
C ASN A 221 -6.87 -11.78 5.58
N GLU A 222 -6.12 -11.16 6.48
CA GLU A 222 -6.63 -10.57 7.72
C GLU A 222 -7.05 -9.11 7.55
N ILE A 223 -6.79 -8.51 6.37
CA ILE A 223 -7.03 -7.09 6.12
C ILE A 223 -8.40 -6.90 5.49
N TYR A 224 -9.26 -6.12 6.15
CA TYR A 224 -10.50 -5.68 5.54
C TYR A 224 -10.19 -4.75 4.36
N THR A 225 -10.74 -5.06 3.18
CA THR A 225 -10.45 -4.31 1.96
C THR A 225 -11.74 -3.96 1.23
N GLU A 226 -11.88 -2.69 0.86
CA GLU A 226 -12.98 -2.15 0.08
C GLU A 226 -12.42 -1.17 -0.96
N GLY A 227 -12.80 -1.34 -2.23
CA GLY A 227 -12.32 -0.54 -3.35
C GLY A 227 -13.04 0.80 -3.52
N ILE A 228 -12.62 1.54 -4.56
CA ILE A 228 -13.17 2.87 -4.88
C ILE A 228 -14.28 2.82 -5.94
N SER A 229 -14.58 1.67 -6.52
CA SER A 229 -15.54 1.50 -7.63
C SER A 229 -16.97 1.94 -7.27
N SER A 230 -17.29 1.97 -5.97
CA SER A 230 -18.60 2.38 -5.48
C SER A 230 -18.73 3.90 -5.21
N ILE A 231 -17.65 4.67 -5.30
CA ILE A 231 -17.65 6.11 -5.02
C ILE A 231 -18.21 6.87 -6.23
N SER A 232 -19.21 7.74 -5.97
CA SER A 232 -19.82 8.56 -7.01
C SER A 232 -19.38 10.03 -6.92
N SER A 233 -19.56 10.77 -8.03
CA SER A 233 -19.38 12.22 -8.08
C SER A 233 -20.26 12.95 -7.06
N VAL A 234 -21.44 12.40 -6.75
CA VAL A 234 -22.36 12.91 -5.73
C VAL A 234 -21.76 12.81 -4.33
N ASP A 235 -21.14 11.66 -3.99
CA ASP A 235 -20.49 11.47 -2.69
C ASP A 235 -19.31 12.44 -2.51
N ILE A 236 -18.53 12.67 -3.57
CA ILE A 236 -17.42 13.64 -3.56
C ILE A 236 -17.93 15.08 -3.36
N ALA A 237 -19.05 15.45 -4.02
CA ALA A 237 -19.62 16.77 -3.86
C ALA A 237 -20.11 17.02 -2.43
N PHE A 238 -20.79 16.05 -1.82
CA PHE A 238 -21.21 16.15 -0.41
C PHE A 238 -20.02 16.10 0.57
N ALA A 239 -19.00 15.29 0.32
CA ALA A 239 -17.78 15.30 1.13
C ALA A 239 -17.16 16.70 1.17
N ARG A 240 -17.06 17.36 0.02
CA ARG A 240 -16.57 18.74 -0.08
C ARG A 240 -17.45 19.74 0.69
N ASP A 241 -18.78 19.59 0.64
CA ASP A 241 -19.68 20.46 1.39
C ASP A 241 -19.50 20.35 2.91
N PHE A 242 -19.12 19.16 3.39
CA PHE A 242 -18.77 18.92 4.78
C PHE A 242 -17.32 19.28 5.13
N GLY A 243 -16.51 19.73 4.16
CA GLY A 243 -15.11 20.09 4.38
C GLY A 243 -14.13 18.90 4.37
N TYR A 244 -14.49 17.81 3.69
CA TYR A 244 -13.69 16.60 3.57
C TYR A 244 -13.28 16.31 2.12
N LYS A 245 -12.22 15.52 1.95
CA LYS A 245 -11.85 14.85 0.70
C LYS A 245 -11.91 13.33 0.89
N ILE A 246 -12.24 12.61 -0.18
CA ILE A 246 -12.27 11.13 -0.17
C ILE A 246 -10.95 10.63 -0.73
N LYS A 247 -10.28 9.75 0.00
CA LYS A 247 -9.05 9.05 -0.40
C LYS A 247 -9.19 7.55 -0.16
N LEU A 248 -8.53 6.71 -0.97
CA LEU A 248 -8.34 5.31 -0.60
C LEU A 248 -7.24 5.25 0.45
N LEU A 249 -7.59 5.02 1.70
CA LEU A 249 -6.64 4.93 2.80
C LEU A 249 -6.32 3.49 3.19
N ALA A 250 -5.04 3.23 3.35
CA ALA A 250 -4.51 2.13 4.15
C ALA A 250 -4.38 2.62 5.60
N ILE A 251 -4.99 1.93 6.52
CA ILE A 251 -5.05 2.32 7.94
C ILE A 251 -4.55 1.16 8.79
N GLY A 252 -3.51 1.40 9.57
CA GLY A 252 -3.05 0.53 10.64
C GLY A 252 -3.08 1.29 11.96
N LYS A 253 -3.75 0.74 12.97
CA LYS A 253 -3.79 1.30 14.33
C LYS A 253 -3.51 0.20 15.34
N ARG A 254 -2.79 0.55 16.41
CA ARG A 254 -2.51 -0.35 17.52
C ARG A 254 -3.10 0.20 18.79
N ASP A 255 -3.87 -0.63 19.47
CA ASP A 255 -4.42 -0.38 20.80
C ASP A 255 -4.08 -1.56 21.72
N GLY A 256 -3.06 -1.38 22.56
CA GLY A 256 -2.54 -2.44 23.43
C GLY A 256 -2.06 -3.65 22.63
N ASP A 257 -2.73 -4.80 22.84
CA ASP A 257 -2.46 -6.06 22.14
C ASP A 257 -3.41 -6.30 20.94
N ARG A 258 -4.16 -5.29 20.54
CA ARG A 258 -5.06 -5.34 19.37
C ARG A 258 -4.54 -4.46 18.25
N VAL A 259 -4.78 -4.90 17.00
CA VAL A 259 -4.37 -4.20 15.79
C VAL A 259 -5.56 -4.10 14.83
N GLU A 260 -5.78 -2.91 14.29
CA GLU A 260 -6.61 -2.67 13.12
C GLU A 260 -5.71 -2.62 11.88
N ALA A 261 -6.10 -3.33 10.81
CA ALA A 261 -5.50 -3.18 9.50
C ALA A 261 -6.63 -3.21 8.45
N ARG A 262 -6.81 -2.13 7.71
CA ARG A 262 -7.93 -1.96 6.80
C ARG A 262 -7.60 -1.04 5.64
N VAL A 263 -8.26 -1.26 4.51
CA VAL A 263 -8.16 -0.44 3.29
C VAL A 263 -9.58 -0.14 2.81
N HIS A 264 -9.91 1.12 2.69
CA HIS A 264 -11.22 1.52 2.17
C HIS A 264 -11.23 3.01 1.75
N PRO A 265 -12.18 3.44 0.94
CA PRO A 265 -12.48 4.85 0.77
C PRO A 265 -12.76 5.50 2.12
N THR A 266 -12.12 6.64 2.37
CA THR A 266 -12.17 7.33 3.66
C THR A 266 -12.28 8.82 3.44
N MET A 267 -13.21 9.47 4.14
CA MET A 267 -13.28 10.92 4.23
C MET A 267 -12.26 11.41 5.26
N ILE A 268 -11.40 12.34 4.84
CA ILE A 268 -10.43 13.02 5.70
C ILE A 268 -10.61 14.52 5.61
N PRO A 269 -10.40 15.29 6.69
CA PRO A 269 -10.54 16.74 6.68
C PRO A 269 -9.72 17.38 5.54
N ALA A 270 -10.34 18.30 4.80
CA ALA A 270 -9.72 18.89 3.61
C ALA A 270 -8.46 19.71 3.92
N ASN A 271 -8.29 20.18 5.15
CA ASN A 271 -7.10 20.89 5.63
C ASN A 271 -5.99 19.96 6.15
N TYR A 272 -6.15 18.65 6.04
CA TYR A 272 -5.19 17.68 6.52
C TYR A 272 -4.11 17.40 5.48
N PRO A 273 -2.82 17.26 5.84
CA PRO A 273 -1.75 17.08 4.85
C PRO A 273 -1.95 15.91 3.87
N LEU A 274 -2.52 14.79 4.34
CA LEU A 274 -2.85 13.67 3.45
C LEU A 274 -3.93 14.01 2.41
N ALA A 275 -4.82 14.97 2.70
CA ALA A 275 -5.85 15.39 1.77
C ALA A 275 -5.30 16.10 0.52
N ASP A 276 -4.11 16.70 0.63
CA ASP A 276 -3.43 17.41 -0.45
C ASP A 276 -2.49 16.53 -1.28
N VAL A 277 -2.45 15.23 -0.98
CA VAL A 277 -1.72 14.26 -1.80
C VAL A 277 -2.55 13.92 -3.03
N ASP A 278 -2.29 14.59 -4.14
CA ASP A 278 -3.05 14.49 -5.38
C ASP A 278 -2.31 13.73 -6.50
N GLY A 279 -3.04 13.39 -7.56
CA GLY A 279 -2.51 12.70 -8.75
C GLY A 279 -1.98 11.30 -8.44
N VAL A 280 -0.86 10.94 -9.05
CA VAL A 280 -0.25 9.60 -8.91
C VAL A 280 0.67 9.46 -7.69
N PHE A 281 0.74 10.48 -6.84
CA PHE A 281 1.63 10.49 -5.69
C PHE A 281 1.10 9.63 -4.54
N ASN A 282 2.03 9.10 -3.76
CA ASN A 282 1.78 8.37 -2.54
C ASN A 282 2.28 9.17 -1.33
N ALA A 283 1.68 8.90 -0.19
CA ALA A 283 2.17 9.39 1.09
C ALA A 283 1.90 8.37 2.20
N ILE A 284 2.82 8.29 3.14
CA ILE A 284 2.72 7.42 4.32
C ILE A 284 3.01 8.27 5.55
N ARG A 285 2.08 8.26 6.50
CA ARG A 285 2.21 8.97 7.77
C ARG A 285 2.25 7.98 8.91
N PHE A 286 3.18 8.16 9.81
CA PHE A 286 3.34 7.41 11.04
C PHE A 286 3.17 8.33 12.24
N THR A 287 2.66 7.79 13.34
CA THR A 287 2.69 8.45 14.63
C THR A 287 3.46 7.57 15.60
N GLY A 288 4.60 8.06 16.05
CA GLY A 288 5.43 7.41 17.08
C GLY A 288 5.38 8.17 18.39
N ASP A 289 5.65 7.47 19.48
CA ASP A 289 5.54 8.02 20.84
C ASP A 289 6.52 9.18 21.13
N PHE A 290 7.74 9.15 20.57
CA PHE A 290 8.74 10.22 20.73
C PHE A 290 8.87 11.09 19.49
N VAL A 291 8.87 10.51 18.31
CA VAL A 291 9.03 11.27 17.06
C VAL A 291 7.80 12.09 16.70
N GLY A 292 6.63 11.71 17.25
CA GLY A 292 5.34 12.30 16.87
C GLY A 292 4.91 11.91 15.45
N PRO A 293 4.11 12.75 14.79
CA PRO A 293 3.66 12.52 13.42
C PRO A 293 4.76 12.84 12.41
N VAL A 294 5.07 11.87 11.55
CA VAL A 294 6.01 12.02 10.42
C VAL A 294 5.31 11.57 9.15
N MET A 295 5.45 12.32 8.06
CA MET A 295 4.89 11.98 6.76
C MET A 295 5.99 11.91 5.69
N PHE A 296 5.97 10.84 4.91
CA PHE A 296 6.77 10.65 3.71
C PHE A 296 5.88 10.81 2.48
N TYR A 297 6.39 11.50 1.47
CA TYR A 297 5.66 11.81 0.25
C TYR A 297 6.57 11.64 -0.96
N GLY A 298 6.04 11.08 -2.04
CA GLY A 298 6.81 10.89 -3.27
C GLY A 298 6.08 10.05 -4.32
N ARG A 299 6.82 9.61 -5.34
CA ARG A 299 6.31 8.69 -6.34
C ARG A 299 6.26 7.26 -5.79
N GLY A 300 5.05 6.71 -5.69
CA GLY A 300 4.80 5.36 -5.16
C GLY A 300 5.04 4.22 -6.14
N ALA A 301 5.26 4.53 -7.43
CA ALA A 301 5.53 3.59 -8.50
C ALA A 301 6.30 4.29 -9.63
N GLY A 302 6.72 3.50 -10.62
CA GLY A 302 7.46 3.96 -11.80
C GLY A 302 8.84 3.34 -11.88
N MET A 303 9.39 3.28 -13.09
CA MET A 303 10.67 2.62 -13.36
C MET A 303 11.81 3.19 -12.51
N GLU A 304 12.06 4.48 -12.61
CA GLU A 304 13.18 5.15 -11.93
C GLU A 304 13.01 5.19 -10.41
N PRO A 305 11.86 5.59 -9.83
CA PRO A 305 11.68 5.60 -8.38
C PRO A 305 11.88 4.21 -7.76
N THR A 306 11.29 3.18 -8.35
CA THR A 306 11.39 1.81 -7.83
C THR A 306 12.80 1.25 -7.99
N ALA A 307 13.45 1.49 -9.14
CA ALA A 307 14.86 1.11 -9.35
C ALA A 307 15.80 1.80 -8.34
N SER A 308 15.52 3.06 -8.00
CA SER A 308 16.30 3.80 -6.98
C SER A 308 16.21 3.13 -5.61
N ALA A 309 15.01 2.69 -5.19
CA ALA A 309 14.82 1.99 -3.92
C ALA A 309 15.53 0.61 -3.92
N VAL A 310 15.37 -0.17 -5.00
CA VAL A 310 16.11 -1.45 -5.16
C VAL A 310 17.61 -1.25 -5.04
N LEU A 311 18.16 -0.21 -5.68
CA LEU A 311 19.59 0.04 -5.63
C LEU A 311 20.03 0.57 -4.25
N GLY A 312 19.17 1.29 -3.55
CA GLY A 312 19.39 1.66 -2.14
C GLY A 312 19.60 0.43 -1.26
N ASP A 313 18.74 -0.58 -1.41
CA ASP A 313 18.86 -1.86 -0.71
C ASP A 313 20.15 -2.60 -1.08
N ILE A 314 20.51 -2.65 -2.36
CA ILE A 314 21.76 -3.27 -2.81
C ILE A 314 22.99 -2.57 -2.21
N ILE A 315 22.98 -1.23 -2.14
CA ILE A 315 24.05 -0.44 -1.51
C ILE A 315 24.16 -0.76 -0.01
N ASP A 316 23.05 -0.93 0.68
CA ASP A 316 23.05 -1.29 2.11
C ASP A 316 23.60 -2.70 2.32
N VAL A 317 23.19 -3.69 1.51
CA VAL A 317 23.78 -5.03 1.52
C VAL A 317 25.28 -4.97 1.25
N ALA A 318 25.69 -4.22 0.22
CA ALA A 318 27.09 -4.09 -0.16
C ALA A 318 27.96 -3.52 0.98
N ARG A 319 27.47 -2.47 1.68
CA ARG A 319 28.15 -1.90 2.84
C ARG A 319 28.29 -2.90 3.99
N ASN A 320 27.24 -3.69 4.25
CA ASN A 320 27.28 -4.73 5.27
C ASN A 320 28.29 -5.81 4.91
N MET A 321 28.32 -6.26 3.65
CA MET A 321 29.32 -7.23 3.16
C MET A 321 30.75 -6.71 3.32
N MET A 322 31.00 -5.43 2.97
CA MET A 322 32.32 -4.79 3.13
C MET A 322 32.75 -4.71 4.60
N ALA A 323 31.80 -4.57 5.52
CA ALA A 323 32.04 -4.59 6.96
C ALA A 323 32.13 -6.02 7.54
N GLY A 324 32.02 -7.07 6.72
CA GLY A 324 32.03 -8.47 7.18
C GLY A 324 30.75 -8.88 7.92
N ILE A 325 29.65 -8.17 7.71
CA ILE A 325 28.35 -8.42 8.36
C ILE A 325 27.47 -9.17 7.36
N GLY A 326 26.96 -10.33 7.74
CA GLY A 326 26.00 -11.09 6.93
C GLY A 326 24.61 -10.46 7.00
N ARG A 327 24.05 -10.36 8.20
CA ARG A 327 22.73 -9.75 8.45
C ARG A 327 22.83 -8.73 9.58
N ARG A 328 22.63 -7.44 9.26
CA ARG A 328 22.68 -6.36 10.25
C ARG A 328 21.40 -6.22 11.06
N CYS A 329 20.23 -6.38 10.39
CA CYS A 329 18.93 -6.18 10.98
C CYS A 329 17.97 -7.25 10.47
N ALA A 330 17.07 -7.71 11.34
CA ALA A 330 16.00 -8.59 10.90
C ALA A 330 15.07 -7.88 9.89
N PRO A 331 14.49 -8.59 8.91
CA PRO A 331 13.71 -7.96 7.82
C PRO A 331 12.57 -7.05 8.30
N LEU A 332 11.88 -7.41 9.39
CA LEU A 332 10.83 -6.59 10.01
C LEU A 332 11.35 -5.62 11.08
N GLY A 333 12.67 -5.49 11.29
CA GLY A 333 13.25 -4.61 12.31
C GLY A 333 13.25 -5.17 13.74
N TYR A 334 12.63 -6.32 13.99
CA TYR A 334 12.55 -6.98 15.29
C TYR A 334 13.39 -8.25 15.31
N LEU A 335 14.05 -8.52 16.41
CA LEU A 335 14.81 -9.77 16.59
C LEU A 335 13.87 -10.98 16.53
N ASP A 336 14.42 -12.12 16.10
CA ASP A 336 13.70 -13.38 16.12
C ASP A 336 13.26 -13.69 17.56
N GLY A 337 11.97 -13.95 17.77
CA GLY A 337 11.36 -14.14 19.09
C GLY A 337 10.84 -12.87 19.78
N ALA A 338 11.15 -11.67 19.26
CA ALA A 338 10.56 -10.42 19.74
C ALA A 338 9.26 -10.03 19.00
N ILE A 339 8.96 -10.70 17.89
CA ILE A 339 7.71 -10.53 17.16
C ILE A 339 6.56 -11.11 18.00
N ARG A 340 5.54 -10.30 18.25
CA ARG A 340 4.36 -10.65 19.05
C ARG A 340 3.23 -11.11 18.15
N THR A 341 2.37 -11.97 18.66
CA THR A 341 1.07 -12.24 18.03
C THR A 341 0.07 -11.27 18.63
N LEU A 342 -0.28 -10.22 17.88
CA LEU A 342 -1.33 -9.28 18.24
C LEU A 342 -2.66 -9.76 17.66
N THR A 343 -3.77 -9.44 18.35
CA THR A 343 -5.11 -9.83 17.91
C THR A 343 -5.62 -8.84 16.87
N MET A 344 -5.98 -9.32 15.70
CA MET A 344 -6.64 -8.50 14.69
C MET A 344 -8.04 -8.13 15.15
N LYS A 345 -8.36 -6.83 15.10
CA LYS A 345 -9.69 -6.31 15.42
C LYS A 345 -10.59 -6.47 14.19
N PRO A 346 -11.67 -7.25 14.28
CA PRO A 346 -12.61 -7.38 13.16
C PRO A 346 -13.20 -6.03 12.76
N ILE A 347 -13.49 -5.85 11.47
CA ILE A 347 -14.04 -4.58 10.95
C ILE A 347 -15.32 -4.15 11.69
N GLY A 348 -16.19 -5.08 12.08
CA GLY A 348 -17.42 -4.77 12.82
C GLY A 348 -17.20 -4.20 14.22
N GLU A 349 -15.99 -4.27 14.77
CA GLU A 349 -15.65 -3.76 16.10
C GLU A 349 -14.92 -2.40 16.07
N ILE A 350 -14.60 -1.88 14.89
CA ILE A 350 -14.00 -0.53 14.82
C ILE A 350 -15.04 0.52 15.22
N GLU A 351 -14.54 1.59 15.79
CA GLU A 351 -15.30 2.80 16.08
C GLU A 351 -14.82 3.91 15.17
N SER A 352 -15.74 4.57 14.46
CA SER A 352 -15.48 5.64 13.52
C SER A 352 -16.70 6.55 13.41
N LYS A 353 -16.53 7.72 12.84
CA LYS A 353 -17.64 8.50 12.29
C LYS A 353 -17.96 7.99 10.88
N TYR A 354 -19.18 8.21 10.44
CA TYR A 354 -19.67 7.73 9.15
C TYR A 354 -20.41 8.82 8.38
N TYR A 355 -20.14 8.87 7.10
CA TYR A 355 -20.97 9.48 6.09
C TYR A 355 -21.95 8.43 5.60
N LEU A 356 -23.24 8.75 5.63
CA LEU A 356 -24.32 7.88 5.18
C LEU A 356 -25.15 8.62 4.15
N ARG A 357 -25.34 8.06 2.94
CA ARG A 357 -26.19 8.60 1.92
C ARG A 357 -27.33 7.64 1.60
N PHE A 358 -28.54 8.18 1.66
CA PHE A 358 -29.79 7.50 1.33
C PHE A 358 -30.41 8.14 0.10
N THR A 359 -30.85 7.37 -0.87
CA THR A 359 -31.68 7.83 -1.97
C THR A 359 -33.13 7.49 -1.63
N ALA A 360 -33.90 8.49 -1.21
CA ALA A 360 -35.23 8.26 -0.63
C ALA A 360 -36.28 9.17 -1.28
N GLU A 361 -37.56 8.73 -1.25
CA GLU A 361 -38.67 9.54 -1.74
C GLU A 361 -38.81 10.85 -0.96
N ASP A 362 -39.07 11.98 -1.67
CA ASP A 362 -39.31 13.28 -1.03
C ASP A 362 -40.74 13.36 -0.47
N LYS A 363 -40.94 12.74 0.71
CA LYS A 363 -42.23 12.69 1.42
C LYS A 363 -42.09 13.02 2.91
N PRO A 364 -43.13 13.64 3.52
CA PRO A 364 -43.15 13.80 4.98
C PRO A 364 -43.02 12.47 5.70
N GLY A 365 -42.18 12.43 6.77
CA GLY A 365 -41.96 11.26 7.60
C GLY A 365 -40.78 10.38 7.20
N VAL A 366 -40.21 10.55 6.01
CA VAL A 366 -39.03 9.75 5.56
C VAL A 366 -37.87 9.92 6.50
N LEU A 367 -37.49 11.15 6.82
CA LEU A 367 -36.40 11.44 7.75
C LEU A 367 -36.66 10.86 9.14
N ALA A 368 -37.91 10.90 9.64
CA ALA A 368 -38.26 10.32 10.93
C ALA A 368 -38.05 8.81 10.97
N ARG A 369 -38.34 8.10 9.86
CA ARG A 369 -38.11 6.64 9.78
C ARG A 369 -36.62 6.32 9.76
N ILE A 370 -35.82 7.04 8.94
CA ILE A 370 -34.37 6.85 8.86
C ILE A 370 -33.71 7.14 10.23
N SER A 371 -34.00 8.32 10.81
CA SER A 371 -33.41 8.69 12.12
C SER A 371 -33.90 7.79 13.26
N GLY A 372 -35.14 7.29 13.17
CA GLY A 372 -35.65 6.31 14.15
C GLY A 372 -34.90 4.98 14.10
N ALA A 373 -34.58 4.46 12.91
CA ALA A 373 -33.77 3.26 12.75
C ALA A 373 -32.33 3.47 13.27
N LEU A 374 -31.70 4.59 12.92
CA LEU A 374 -30.37 4.93 13.45
C LEU A 374 -30.37 5.00 14.98
N GLY A 375 -31.37 5.69 15.58
CA GLY A 375 -31.51 5.78 17.04
C GLY A 375 -31.75 4.43 17.72
N LYS A 376 -32.52 3.51 17.11
CA LYS A 376 -32.73 2.13 17.59
C LYS A 376 -31.40 1.35 17.67
N HIS A 377 -30.47 1.60 16.75
CA HIS A 377 -29.13 1.01 16.73
C HIS A 377 -28.08 1.85 17.46
N HIS A 378 -28.50 2.79 18.32
CA HIS A 378 -27.63 3.65 19.14
C HIS A 378 -26.69 4.56 18.34
N ILE A 379 -27.05 4.92 17.11
CA ILE A 379 -26.27 5.81 16.26
C ILE A 379 -26.77 7.23 16.43
N SER A 380 -25.87 8.13 16.83
CA SER A 380 -26.14 9.56 16.99
C SER A 380 -25.76 10.32 15.72
N ILE A 381 -26.67 11.18 15.25
CA ILE A 381 -26.47 12.02 14.05
C ILE A 381 -25.73 13.28 14.49
N GLU A 382 -24.60 13.59 13.83
CA GLU A 382 -23.84 14.83 14.02
C GLU A 382 -24.40 15.96 13.14
N SER A 383 -24.64 15.65 11.85
CA SER A 383 -25.15 16.64 10.90
C SER A 383 -25.92 15.97 9.76
N MET A 384 -26.71 16.79 9.05
CA MET A 384 -27.52 16.33 7.93
C MET A 384 -27.55 17.40 6.83
N ILE A 385 -27.48 16.95 5.58
CA ILE A 385 -27.73 17.79 4.40
C ILE A 385 -28.76 17.10 3.51
N GLN A 386 -29.80 17.85 3.14
CA GLN A 386 -30.72 17.48 2.08
C GLN A 386 -30.77 18.63 1.08
N LYS A 387 -30.33 18.38 -0.16
CA LYS A 387 -30.33 19.37 -1.25
C LYS A 387 -31.45 19.06 -2.24
N GLY A 388 -32.13 20.09 -2.66
CA GLY A 388 -33.21 20.01 -3.63
C GLY A 388 -34.56 19.60 -3.00
N ARG A 389 -35.61 19.79 -3.77
CA ARG A 389 -36.95 19.31 -3.52
C ARG A 389 -37.53 18.83 -4.84
N SER A 390 -37.97 17.57 -4.86
CA SER A 390 -38.56 16.99 -6.06
C SER A 390 -39.72 16.11 -5.63
N THR A 391 -40.91 16.75 -5.47
CA THR A 391 -42.11 16.05 -4.96
C THR A 391 -42.45 14.85 -5.85
N GLY A 392 -42.36 13.64 -5.30
CA GLY A 392 -42.64 12.39 -6.01
C GLY A 392 -41.44 11.73 -6.69
N GLU A 393 -40.23 12.33 -6.60
CA GLU A 393 -38.97 11.72 -7.02
C GLU A 393 -38.10 11.37 -5.82
N SER A 394 -37.07 10.59 -6.04
CA SER A 394 -36.07 10.28 -5.01
C SER A 394 -35.01 11.37 -4.92
N VAL A 395 -34.68 11.76 -3.71
CA VAL A 395 -33.64 12.76 -3.41
C VAL A 395 -32.58 12.19 -2.48
N PRO A 396 -31.34 12.66 -2.58
CA PRO A 396 -30.30 12.24 -1.65
C PRO A 396 -30.49 12.90 -0.28
N ILE A 397 -30.52 12.09 0.76
CA ILE A 397 -30.41 12.51 2.17
C ILE A 397 -29.07 12.04 2.67
N VAL A 398 -28.25 12.98 3.13
CA VAL A 398 -26.90 12.69 3.60
C VAL A 398 -26.79 13.03 5.08
N LEU A 399 -26.26 12.08 5.84
CA LEU A 399 -26.04 12.21 7.27
C LEU A 399 -24.56 11.98 7.59
N MET A 400 -24.05 12.73 8.58
CA MET A 400 -22.81 12.38 9.29
C MET A 400 -23.16 11.94 10.70
N THR A 401 -22.50 10.90 11.20
CA THR A 401 -22.72 10.38 12.54
C THR A 401 -21.61 10.83 13.48
N HIS A 402 -21.90 10.87 14.78
CA HIS A 402 -20.87 10.77 15.80
C HIS A 402 -20.20 9.39 15.74
N GLU A 403 -19.17 9.15 16.55
CA GLU A 403 -18.51 7.85 16.64
C GLU A 403 -19.51 6.74 16.95
N ALA A 404 -19.46 5.68 16.18
CA ALA A 404 -20.31 4.50 16.31
C ALA A 404 -19.52 3.24 15.90
N ARG A 405 -19.98 2.07 16.37
CA ARG A 405 -19.38 0.80 15.95
C ARG A 405 -19.87 0.39 14.58
N GLU A 406 -18.95 -0.05 13.73
CA GLU A 406 -19.27 -0.48 12.36
C GLU A 406 -20.42 -1.48 12.28
N ARG A 407 -20.45 -2.49 13.15
CA ARG A 407 -21.53 -3.51 13.16
C ARG A 407 -22.92 -2.91 13.42
N ASP A 408 -22.99 -1.89 14.27
CA ASP A 408 -24.27 -1.26 14.65
C ASP A 408 -24.74 -0.37 13.48
N VAL A 409 -23.81 0.32 12.82
CA VAL A 409 -24.11 1.10 11.61
C VAL A 409 -24.55 0.19 10.47
N ARG A 410 -23.88 -0.95 10.24
CA ARG A 410 -24.28 -1.92 9.21
C ARG A 410 -25.67 -2.47 9.49
N ALA A 411 -25.96 -2.85 10.73
CA ALA A 411 -27.30 -3.34 11.11
C ALA A 411 -28.39 -2.28 10.89
N ALA A 412 -28.10 -1.00 11.18
CA ALA A 412 -29.04 0.08 10.88
C ALA A 412 -29.27 0.27 9.38
N LEU A 413 -28.22 0.21 8.57
CA LEU A 413 -28.33 0.29 7.10
C LEU A 413 -29.10 -0.87 6.52
N ASP A 414 -28.84 -2.10 6.99
CA ASP A 414 -29.56 -3.30 6.54
C ASP A 414 -31.07 -3.19 6.87
N GLU A 415 -31.44 -2.60 8.01
CA GLU A 415 -32.85 -2.30 8.35
C GLU A 415 -33.42 -1.21 7.43
N ILE A 416 -32.72 -0.09 7.26
CA ILE A 416 -33.17 1.04 6.44
C ILE A 416 -33.35 0.64 4.98
N ASP A 417 -32.44 -0.15 4.43
CA ASP A 417 -32.51 -0.62 3.03
C ASP A 417 -33.75 -1.50 2.75
N THR A 418 -34.45 -1.98 3.79
CA THR A 418 -35.74 -2.68 3.61
C THR A 418 -36.94 -1.76 3.52
N PHE A 419 -36.76 -0.45 3.77
CA PHE A 419 -37.90 0.47 3.74
C PHE A 419 -38.36 0.75 2.31
N ASP A 420 -39.65 0.75 2.08
CA ASP A 420 -40.29 1.04 0.81
C ASP A 420 -40.02 2.45 0.24
N ILE A 421 -39.55 3.35 1.10
CA ILE A 421 -39.17 4.73 0.76
C ILE A 421 -37.74 4.86 0.23
N ILE A 422 -36.92 3.82 0.32
CA ILE A 422 -35.52 3.78 -0.13
C ILE A 422 -35.50 3.18 -1.54
N SER A 423 -35.00 3.92 -2.51
CA SER A 423 -34.96 3.52 -3.91
C SER A 423 -33.65 2.86 -4.35
N GLU A 424 -32.56 3.11 -3.62
CA GLU A 424 -31.24 2.54 -3.88
C GLU A 424 -30.59 2.09 -2.56
N LYS A 425 -29.71 1.11 -2.64
CA LYS A 425 -28.91 0.67 -1.48
C LYS A 425 -28.14 1.84 -0.88
N SER A 426 -28.24 1.98 0.44
CA SER A 426 -27.54 3.03 1.20
C SER A 426 -26.03 3.00 1.01
N ARG A 427 -25.40 4.16 1.00
CA ARG A 427 -23.95 4.32 0.91
C ARG A 427 -23.36 4.67 2.26
N LEU A 428 -22.22 4.05 2.56
CA LEU A 428 -21.45 4.29 3.77
C LEU A 428 -20.02 4.61 3.37
N ILE A 429 -19.48 5.70 3.92
CA ILE A 429 -18.05 6.04 3.84
C ILE A 429 -17.59 6.34 5.28
N ARG A 430 -16.48 5.76 5.68
CA ARG A 430 -15.90 6.00 7.01
C ARG A 430 -15.17 7.34 7.00
N ILE A 431 -15.14 7.98 8.17
CA ILE A 431 -14.47 9.27 8.37
C ILE A 431 -13.30 9.04 9.32
N GLU A 432 -12.13 9.53 8.92
CA GLU A 432 -10.94 9.54 9.76
C GLU A 432 -10.55 10.99 9.99
N ASP A 433 -11.00 11.59 11.09
CA ASP A 433 -10.72 12.98 11.46
C ASP A 433 -9.86 13.12 12.73
N ASN A 434 -9.67 12.03 13.46
CA ASN A 434 -8.83 11.94 14.65
C ASN A 434 -7.38 11.53 14.26
N ILE A 435 -6.75 12.36 13.44
CA ILE A 435 -5.44 12.05 12.82
C ILE A 435 -4.33 12.91 13.49
N GLU A 436 -4.28 12.99 14.81
CA GLU A 436 -3.18 13.65 15.52
C GLU A 436 -1.89 12.82 15.55
#